data_153fc45bb9988f5dab9171adee2fde80
#
_entry.id   153fc45bb9988f5dab9171adee2fde80
#
_cell.length_a   1.000
_cell.length_b   1.000
_cell.length_c   1.000
_cell.angle_alpha   90.00
_cell.angle_beta   90.00
_cell.angle_gamma   90.00
#
_symmetry.space_group_name_H-M   'P 1'
#
loop_
_entity.id
_entity.type
_entity.pdbx_description
1 polymer ?
#
loop_
_entity_poly.entity_id
_entity_poly.type
_entity_poly.pdbx_seq_one_letter_code
_entity_poly.pdbx_strand_id
1 'polypeptide(L)'
;VKVFLKGEYPAGFKRLEKQSQEILENFKNIAGEKLDFEFINPFKSSSETERNKVYKQLVNQGLKPTDLQVKKQDGMSSSIIFPGAIIYYREKFTAVDLLKKEIGLLPEVALNNSVEALEYEFISAISKLTKNKKEKIAFLQGHGELSEIEVADLSHSVMQDAYALSEYYEIEHFNINEFEVDSNNNEPNLAKQLQK
;
A
#
# COMPACT_ATOMS: atom_id res chain seq x y z
N VAL A 1 -5.27 3.68 -13.32
CA VAL A 1 -5.12 4.28 -11.98
C VAL A 1 -6.06 5.48 -11.87
N LYS A 2 -6.81 5.57 -10.76
CA LYS A 2 -7.66 6.71 -10.45
C LYS A 2 -7.12 7.44 -9.23
N VAL A 3 -6.68 8.68 -9.39
CA VAL A 3 -6.11 9.50 -8.32
C VAL A 3 -7.16 10.50 -7.85
N PHE A 4 -7.52 10.46 -6.56
CA PHE A 4 -8.58 11.29 -5.98
C PHE A 4 -8.02 12.56 -5.31
N LEU A 5 -7.00 13.14 -5.92
CA LEU A 5 -6.32 14.34 -5.45
C LEU A 5 -6.34 15.40 -6.55
N LYS A 6 -7.54 15.90 -6.89
CA LYS A 6 -7.74 16.98 -7.85
C LYS A 6 -8.66 18.04 -7.26
N GLY A 7 -8.17 19.26 -7.13
CA GLY A 7 -8.96 20.37 -6.60
C GLY A 7 -8.14 21.58 -6.22
N GLU A 8 -8.80 22.53 -5.53
CA GLU A 8 -8.16 23.73 -4.99
C GLU A 8 -7.59 23.40 -3.61
N TYR A 9 -6.29 23.13 -3.55
CA TYR A 9 -5.59 22.72 -2.34
C TYR A 9 -4.47 23.69 -1.96
N PRO A 10 -4.03 23.72 -0.69
CA PRO A 10 -2.79 24.38 -0.26
C PRO A 10 -1.57 23.85 -1.03
N ALA A 11 -0.50 24.65 -1.05
CA ALA A 11 0.70 24.40 -1.85
C ALA A 11 1.30 23.00 -1.66
N GLY A 12 1.31 22.47 -0.42
CA GLY A 12 1.83 21.13 -0.14
C GLY A 12 1.04 20.02 -0.83
N PHE A 13 -0.30 20.10 -0.84
CA PHE A 13 -1.14 19.14 -1.55
C PHE A 13 -1.09 19.32 -3.07
N LYS A 14 -0.95 20.54 -3.57
CA LYS A 14 -0.70 20.77 -5.01
C LYS A 14 0.63 20.17 -5.46
N ARG A 15 1.65 20.23 -4.61
CA ARG A 15 2.92 19.55 -4.88
C ARG A 15 2.75 18.02 -4.90
N LEU A 16 2.01 17.45 -3.95
CA LEU A 16 1.71 16.02 -3.92
C LEU A 16 0.94 15.58 -5.18
N GLU A 17 -0.07 16.35 -5.61
CA GLU A 17 -0.82 16.13 -6.86
C GLU A 17 0.13 16.13 -8.07
N LYS A 18 0.95 17.18 -8.21
CA LYS A 18 1.88 17.36 -9.33
C LYS A 18 2.92 16.23 -9.39
N GLN A 19 3.54 15.88 -8.26
CA GLN A 19 4.54 14.80 -8.21
C GLN A 19 3.91 13.44 -8.52
N SER A 20 2.69 13.19 -8.03
CA SER A 20 1.94 11.97 -8.40
C SER A 20 1.68 11.90 -9.90
N GLN A 21 1.36 13.04 -10.54
CA GLN A 21 1.16 13.10 -11.98
C GLN A 21 2.46 12.80 -12.73
N GLU A 22 3.56 13.44 -12.38
CA GLU A 22 4.87 13.25 -13.01
C GLU A 22 5.35 11.78 -12.93
N ILE A 23 5.15 11.13 -11.78
CA ILE A 23 5.50 9.71 -11.60
C ILE A 23 4.64 8.82 -12.49
N LEU A 24 3.31 9.04 -12.52
CA LEU A 24 2.41 8.23 -13.34
C LEU A 24 2.62 8.46 -14.84
N GLU A 25 3.01 9.67 -15.27
CA GLU A 25 3.43 9.95 -16.64
C GLU A 25 4.70 9.17 -17.01
N ASN A 26 5.70 9.14 -16.11
CA ASN A 26 6.91 8.34 -16.30
C ASN A 26 6.59 6.85 -16.41
N PHE A 27 5.71 6.34 -15.54
CA PHE A 27 5.29 4.94 -15.62
C PHE A 27 4.53 4.64 -16.92
N LYS A 28 3.67 5.55 -17.37
CA LYS A 28 2.95 5.41 -18.64
C LYS A 28 3.92 5.42 -19.84
N ASN A 29 4.95 6.24 -19.81
CA ASN A 29 5.98 6.27 -20.86
C ASN A 29 6.73 4.93 -20.97
N ILE A 30 6.95 4.24 -19.84
CA ILE A 30 7.60 2.92 -19.81
C ILE A 30 6.61 1.80 -20.17
N ALA A 31 5.41 1.83 -19.61
CA ALA A 31 4.41 0.77 -19.76
C ALA A 31 3.58 0.86 -21.05
N GLY A 32 3.58 2.03 -21.71
CA GLY A 32 2.77 2.30 -22.88
C GLY A 32 1.26 2.20 -22.60
N GLU A 33 0.54 1.55 -23.48
CA GLU A 33 -0.92 1.37 -23.35
C GLU A 33 -1.35 0.47 -22.18
N LYS A 34 -0.40 -0.19 -21.49
CA LYS A 34 -0.71 -1.07 -20.37
C LYS A 34 -1.04 -0.31 -19.09
N LEU A 35 -0.72 0.98 -19.00
CA LEU A 35 -1.03 1.83 -17.88
C LEU A 35 -1.76 3.08 -18.35
N ASP A 36 -2.91 3.33 -17.74
CA ASP A 36 -3.64 4.58 -17.90
C ASP A 36 -4.01 5.16 -16.53
N PHE A 37 -4.11 6.49 -16.44
CA PHE A 37 -4.43 7.16 -15.20
C PHE A 37 -5.27 8.42 -15.41
N GLU A 38 -6.07 8.74 -14.41
CA GLU A 38 -6.89 9.95 -14.38
C GLU A 38 -6.89 10.58 -12.97
N PHE A 39 -6.93 11.91 -12.94
CA PHE A 39 -7.10 12.66 -11.70
C PHE A 39 -8.55 13.11 -11.57
N ILE A 40 -9.17 12.77 -10.45
CA ILE A 40 -10.59 12.96 -10.19
C ILE A 40 -10.78 13.87 -8.98
N ASN A 41 -11.66 14.86 -9.13
CA ASN A 41 -12.21 15.57 -7.98
C ASN A 41 -13.46 14.81 -7.50
N PRO A 42 -13.38 14.11 -6.36
CA PRO A 42 -14.50 13.27 -5.90
C PRO A 42 -15.73 14.08 -5.48
N PHE A 43 -15.55 15.36 -5.14
CA PHE A 43 -16.62 16.22 -4.64
C PHE A 43 -17.01 17.35 -5.60
N LYS A 44 -16.85 17.11 -6.90
CA LYS A 44 -17.24 18.09 -7.94
C LYS A 44 -18.75 18.37 -7.95
N SER A 45 -19.58 17.39 -7.51
CA SER A 45 -21.04 17.58 -7.47
C SER A 45 -21.45 18.57 -6.38
N SER A 46 -22.45 19.42 -6.70
CA SER A 46 -23.10 20.32 -5.73
C SER A 46 -24.09 19.59 -4.82
N SER A 47 -24.56 18.39 -5.22
CA SER A 47 -25.50 17.57 -4.45
C SER A 47 -24.85 16.92 -3.25
N GLU A 48 -25.37 17.18 -2.05
CA GLU A 48 -24.90 16.58 -0.81
C GLU A 48 -25.10 15.04 -0.81
N THR A 49 -26.20 14.58 -1.35
CA THR A 49 -26.52 13.14 -1.47
C THR A 49 -25.49 12.41 -2.32
N GLU A 50 -25.09 12.99 -3.45
CA GLU A 50 -24.07 12.44 -4.34
C GLU A 50 -22.70 12.44 -3.66
N ARG A 51 -22.32 13.54 -3.00
CA ARG A 51 -21.05 13.61 -2.25
C ARG A 51 -20.97 12.54 -1.16
N ASN A 52 -22.06 12.33 -0.41
CA ASN A 52 -22.13 11.29 0.62
C ASN A 52 -22.03 9.88 0.03
N LYS A 53 -22.62 9.64 -1.15
CA LYS A 53 -22.50 8.36 -1.86
C LYS A 53 -21.06 8.10 -2.29
N VAL A 54 -20.40 9.08 -2.89
CA VAL A 54 -19.00 8.99 -3.31
C VAL A 54 -18.09 8.78 -2.09
N TYR A 55 -18.29 9.53 -1.00
CA TYR A 55 -17.56 9.36 0.24
C TYR A 55 -17.60 7.91 0.74
N LYS A 56 -18.80 7.36 0.88
CA LYS A 56 -18.97 5.96 1.33
C LYS A 56 -18.32 4.97 0.38
N GLN A 57 -18.42 5.20 -0.92
CA GLN A 57 -17.81 4.34 -1.93
C GLN A 57 -16.28 4.33 -1.79
N LEU A 58 -15.64 5.49 -1.66
CA LEU A 58 -14.18 5.60 -1.55
C LEU A 58 -13.65 4.98 -0.25
N VAL A 59 -14.37 5.19 0.87
CA VAL A 59 -14.04 4.55 2.15
C VAL A 59 -14.17 3.02 2.05
N ASN A 60 -15.23 2.52 1.44
CA ASN A 60 -15.43 1.08 1.23
C ASN A 60 -14.37 0.47 0.29
N GLN A 61 -13.79 1.26 -0.61
CA GLN A 61 -12.68 0.85 -1.47
C GLN A 61 -11.31 0.95 -0.77
N GLY A 62 -11.26 1.37 0.49
CA GLY A 62 -10.06 1.39 1.32
C GLY A 62 -9.33 2.74 1.38
N LEU A 63 -9.87 3.80 0.76
CA LEU A 63 -9.26 5.13 0.87
C LEU A 63 -9.59 5.79 2.22
N LYS A 64 -8.61 6.47 2.79
CA LYS A 64 -8.74 7.17 4.06
C LYS A 64 -9.07 8.65 3.84
N PRO A 65 -10.19 9.16 4.39
CA PRO A 65 -10.50 10.58 4.33
C PRO A 65 -9.54 11.38 5.21
N THR A 66 -9.27 12.62 4.78
CA THR A 66 -8.47 13.58 5.52
C THR A 66 -9.23 14.89 5.64
N ASP A 67 -9.32 15.41 6.85
CA ASP A 67 -9.89 16.72 7.10
C ASP A 67 -8.82 17.78 6.82
N LEU A 68 -9.09 18.60 5.81
CA LEU A 68 -8.21 19.66 5.38
C LEU A 68 -8.76 21.01 5.89
N GLN A 69 -8.06 21.60 6.83
CA GLN A 69 -8.36 22.95 7.33
C GLN A 69 -7.55 23.98 6.56
N VAL A 70 -8.23 24.91 5.92
CA VAL A 70 -7.61 25.99 5.15
C VAL A 70 -8.04 27.33 5.73
N LYS A 71 -7.05 28.15 6.07
CA LYS A 71 -7.30 29.54 6.47
C LYS A 71 -7.60 30.37 5.22
N LYS A 72 -8.82 30.92 5.13
CA LYS A 72 -9.24 31.87 4.11
C LYS A 72 -9.32 33.26 4.69
N GLN A 73 -9.48 34.29 3.82
CA GLN A 73 -9.63 35.67 4.26
C GLN A 73 -10.84 35.85 5.20
N ASP A 74 -11.90 35.08 4.99
CA ASP A 74 -13.17 35.15 5.74
C ASP A 74 -13.27 34.17 6.91
N GLY A 75 -12.16 33.46 7.26
CA GLY A 75 -12.15 32.50 8.37
C GLY A 75 -11.51 31.15 8.05
N MET A 76 -11.77 30.17 8.91
CA MET A 76 -11.33 28.78 8.72
C MET A 76 -12.36 28.01 7.88
N SER A 77 -11.91 27.38 6.81
CA SER A 77 -12.72 26.46 6.00
C SER A 77 -12.20 25.06 6.20
N SER A 78 -13.09 24.13 6.55
CA SER A 78 -12.78 22.68 6.61
C SER A 78 -13.39 21.98 5.40
N SER A 79 -12.64 21.06 4.80
CA SER A 79 -13.11 20.22 3.71
C SER A 79 -12.51 18.82 3.81
N ILE A 80 -13.33 17.81 3.50
CA ILE A 80 -12.85 16.45 3.43
C ILE A 80 -12.22 16.22 2.07
N ILE A 81 -11.03 15.64 2.07
CA ILE A 81 -10.30 15.22 0.87
C ILE A 81 -9.91 13.74 0.95
N PHE A 82 -9.62 13.14 -0.19
CA PHE A 82 -9.08 11.77 -0.28
C PHE A 82 -7.70 11.83 -0.96
N PRO A 83 -6.61 12.05 -0.20
CA PRO A 83 -5.26 12.08 -0.77
C PRO A 83 -4.78 10.65 -1.03
N GLY A 84 -5.37 10.02 -2.04
CA GLY A 84 -5.13 8.62 -2.37
C GLY A 84 -5.46 8.29 -3.82
N ALA A 85 -5.12 7.07 -4.20
CA ALA A 85 -5.41 6.51 -5.51
C ALA A 85 -5.99 5.09 -5.40
N ILE A 86 -6.76 4.68 -6.41
CA ILE A 86 -7.19 3.29 -6.56
C ILE A 86 -6.60 2.76 -7.86
N ILE A 87 -5.87 1.68 -7.76
CA ILE A 87 -5.27 0.98 -8.89
C ILE A 87 -6.13 -0.22 -9.22
N TYR A 88 -6.53 -0.33 -10.47
CA TYR A 88 -7.33 -1.44 -10.99
C TYR A 88 -6.47 -2.29 -11.91
N TYR A 89 -6.56 -3.60 -11.77
CA TYR A 89 -5.93 -4.55 -12.67
C TYR A 89 -6.84 -5.77 -12.84
N ARG A 90 -7.36 -5.97 -14.06
CA ARG A 90 -8.41 -6.98 -14.33
C ARG A 90 -9.61 -6.77 -13.40
N GLU A 91 -9.97 -7.78 -12.62
CA GLU A 91 -11.08 -7.74 -11.65
C GLU A 91 -10.65 -7.34 -10.23
N LYS A 92 -9.36 -7.06 -10.04
CA LYS A 92 -8.79 -6.69 -8.74
C LYS A 92 -8.54 -5.20 -8.65
N PHE A 93 -8.58 -4.67 -7.45
CA PHE A 93 -8.14 -3.31 -7.16
C PHE A 93 -7.45 -3.22 -5.81
N THR A 94 -6.68 -2.17 -5.62
CA THR A 94 -6.09 -1.81 -4.32
C THR A 94 -6.11 -0.30 -4.15
N ALA A 95 -6.30 0.14 -2.91
CA ALA A 95 -6.16 1.54 -2.54
C ALA A 95 -4.70 1.85 -2.18
N VAL A 96 -4.29 3.07 -2.49
CA VAL A 96 -2.97 3.61 -2.16
C VAL A 96 -3.16 4.93 -1.45
N ASP A 97 -2.69 5.04 -0.22
CA ASP A 97 -2.66 6.30 0.52
C ASP A 97 -1.44 7.12 0.06
N LEU A 98 -1.69 8.27 -0.55
CA LEU A 98 -0.63 9.17 -1.02
C LEU A 98 -0.13 10.10 0.09
N LEU A 99 -0.90 10.27 1.17
CA LEU A 99 -0.53 11.06 2.34
C LEU A 99 -0.12 10.13 3.47
N LYS A 100 1.14 10.14 3.84
CA LYS A 100 1.66 9.45 5.04
C LYS A 100 1.30 10.26 6.28
N LYS A 101 0.51 9.67 7.16
CA LYS A 101 0.17 10.27 8.46
C LYS A 101 1.06 9.65 9.52
N GLU A 102 2.11 10.35 9.89
CA GLU A 102 3.00 9.95 10.97
C GLU A 102 2.65 10.76 12.23
N ILE A 103 2.40 10.05 13.32
CA ILE A 103 2.05 10.68 14.60
C ILE A 103 3.23 11.51 15.10
N GLY A 104 2.97 12.78 15.45
CA GLY A 104 3.98 13.67 16.01
C GLY A 104 4.78 14.48 14.98
N LEU A 105 4.60 14.27 13.69
CA LEU A 105 5.22 15.10 12.67
C LEU A 105 4.41 16.35 12.35
N LEU A 106 5.11 17.42 11.97
CA LEU A 106 4.49 18.61 11.41
C LEU A 106 3.86 18.28 10.04
N PRO A 107 2.72 18.87 9.68
CA PRO A 107 2.04 18.58 8.42
C PRO A 107 2.91 18.76 7.17
N GLU A 108 3.81 19.75 7.16
CA GLU A 108 4.73 19.97 6.05
C GLU A 108 5.77 18.86 5.90
N VAL A 109 6.28 18.34 7.03
CA VAL A 109 7.22 17.21 7.01
C VAL A 109 6.52 15.95 6.52
N ALA A 110 5.31 15.67 7.01
CA ALA A 110 4.51 14.54 6.55
C ALA A 110 4.21 14.61 5.04
N LEU A 111 3.93 15.82 4.50
CA LEU A 111 3.76 16.03 3.06
C LEU A 111 5.06 15.81 2.28
N ASN A 112 6.21 16.23 2.81
CA ASN A 112 7.50 15.99 2.16
C ASN A 112 7.82 14.50 2.10
N ASN A 113 7.71 13.79 3.23
CA ASN A 113 7.89 12.34 3.31
C ASN A 113 6.93 11.61 2.35
N SER A 114 5.68 12.12 2.25
CA SER A 114 4.70 11.56 1.32
C SER A 114 5.13 11.68 -0.13
N VAL A 115 5.65 12.84 -0.54
CA VAL A 115 6.16 13.06 -1.89
C VAL A 115 7.33 12.13 -2.20
N GLU A 116 8.26 11.95 -1.27
CA GLU A 116 9.43 11.07 -1.44
C GLU A 116 9.03 9.60 -1.54
N ALA A 117 7.94 9.19 -0.88
CA ALA A 117 7.47 7.81 -0.90
C ALA A 117 6.58 7.46 -2.11
N LEU A 118 6.09 8.43 -2.89
CA LEU A 118 5.09 8.22 -3.94
C LEU A 118 5.45 7.12 -4.94
N GLU A 119 6.68 7.13 -5.45
CA GLU A 119 7.13 6.16 -6.45
C GLU A 119 7.05 4.75 -5.89
N TYR A 120 7.54 4.56 -4.68
CA TYR A 120 7.49 3.27 -3.99
C TYR A 120 6.04 2.81 -3.76
N GLU A 121 5.15 3.71 -3.32
CA GLU A 121 3.75 3.38 -3.06
C GLU A 121 3.03 2.90 -4.33
N PHE A 122 3.20 3.61 -5.44
CA PHE A 122 2.61 3.20 -6.70
C PHE A 122 3.19 1.88 -7.23
N ILE A 123 4.53 1.74 -7.24
CA ILE A 123 5.19 0.50 -7.72
C ILE A 123 4.82 -0.70 -6.86
N SER A 124 4.82 -0.53 -5.55
CA SER A 124 4.43 -1.57 -4.59
C SER A 124 3.00 -2.06 -4.85
N ALA A 125 2.06 -1.14 -4.96
CA ALA A 125 0.66 -1.46 -5.20
C ALA A 125 0.44 -2.13 -6.58
N ILE A 126 1.10 -1.65 -7.63
CA ILE A 126 1.07 -2.28 -8.97
C ILE A 126 1.65 -3.68 -8.89
N SER A 127 2.80 -3.85 -8.25
CA SER A 127 3.45 -5.15 -8.09
C SER A 127 2.56 -6.16 -7.35
N LYS A 128 1.93 -5.74 -6.23
CA LYS A 128 1.00 -6.58 -5.46
C LYS A 128 -0.19 -7.05 -6.32
N LEU A 129 -0.74 -6.17 -7.16
CA LEU A 129 -1.87 -6.51 -8.02
C LEU A 129 -1.51 -7.41 -9.20
N THR A 130 -0.33 -7.22 -9.78
CA THR A 130 0.07 -7.90 -11.03
C THR A 130 0.74 -9.23 -10.79
N LYS A 131 1.37 -9.44 -9.62
CA LYS A 131 1.95 -10.74 -9.25
C LYS A 131 0.85 -11.77 -9.02
N ASN A 132 0.89 -12.86 -9.78
CA ASN A 132 -0.08 -13.96 -9.66
C ASN A 132 0.26 -14.94 -8.53
N LYS A 133 1.53 -15.02 -8.15
CA LYS A 133 2.02 -15.91 -7.09
C LYS A 133 3.10 -15.18 -6.30
N LYS A 134 3.01 -15.26 -4.98
CA LYS A 134 4.09 -14.81 -4.11
C LYS A 134 5.23 -15.84 -4.17
N GLU A 135 6.45 -15.34 -4.17
CA GLU A 135 7.62 -16.17 -3.94
C GLU A 135 7.65 -16.59 -2.47
N LYS A 136 8.23 -17.77 -2.19
CA LYS A 136 8.32 -18.29 -0.83
C LYS A 136 9.62 -17.86 -0.17
N ILE A 137 9.52 -17.46 1.10
CA ILE A 137 10.65 -17.24 2.00
C ILE A 137 10.48 -18.17 3.17
N ALA A 138 11.51 -18.98 3.47
CA ALA A 138 11.53 -19.83 4.62
C ALA A 138 12.47 -19.28 5.70
N PHE A 139 11.94 -19.09 6.91
CA PHE A 139 12.75 -18.86 8.09
C PHE A 139 13.25 -20.19 8.63
N LEU A 140 14.57 -20.37 8.69
CA LEU A 140 15.17 -21.57 9.28
C LEU A 140 15.05 -21.49 10.79
N GLN A 141 14.77 -22.65 11.40
CA GLN A 141 14.66 -22.84 12.85
C GLN A 141 15.40 -24.12 13.28
N GLY A 142 15.80 -24.19 14.55
CA GLY A 142 16.39 -25.40 15.13
C GLY A 142 17.83 -25.29 15.60
N HIS A 143 18.51 -24.14 15.41
CA HIS A 143 19.89 -23.93 15.87
C HIS A 143 20.04 -22.75 16.86
N GLY A 144 18.95 -22.24 17.43
CA GLY A 144 18.96 -21.09 18.30
C GLY A 144 18.69 -19.77 17.56
N GLU A 145 18.11 -19.85 16.36
CA GLU A 145 17.60 -18.71 15.61
C GLU A 145 16.39 -18.11 16.33
N LEU A 146 16.01 -16.90 15.90
CA LEU A 146 14.85 -16.21 16.43
C LEU A 146 13.57 -17.04 16.18
N SER A 147 12.75 -17.12 17.21
CA SER A 147 11.44 -17.78 17.15
C SER A 147 10.46 -17.04 16.24
N GLU A 148 9.36 -17.67 15.87
CA GLU A 148 8.29 -17.07 15.08
C GLU A 148 7.75 -15.78 15.71
N ILE A 149 7.66 -15.74 17.04
CA ILE A 149 7.19 -14.54 17.77
C ILE A 149 8.21 -13.41 17.67
N GLU A 150 9.51 -13.73 17.75
CA GLU A 150 10.58 -12.73 17.70
C GLU A 150 10.77 -12.12 16.30
N VAL A 151 10.39 -12.83 15.24
CA VAL A 151 10.41 -12.34 13.85
C VAL A 151 9.03 -11.86 13.38
N ALA A 152 8.02 -11.82 14.25
CA ALA A 152 6.65 -11.48 13.87
C ALA A 152 6.53 -10.08 13.24
N ASP A 153 7.28 -9.09 13.72
CA ASP A 153 7.30 -7.73 13.18
C ASP A 153 7.87 -7.66 11.75
N LEU A 154 8.80 -8.55 11.43
CA LEU A 154 9.40 -8.66 10.10
C LEU A 154 8.53 -9.48 9.16
N SER A 155 7.99 -10.59 9.64
CA SER A 155 7.20 -11.54 8.84
C SER A 155 5.77 -11.07 8.61
N HIS A 156 5.11 -10.53 9.64
CA HIS A 156 3.71 -10.10 9.63
C HIS A 156 3.61 -8.69 10.19
N SER A 157 2.90 -7.80 9.52
CA SER A 157 2.68 -6.46 10.04
C SER A 157 1.87 -6.49 11.33
N VAL A 158 2.50 -6.17 12.45
CA VAL A 158 1.82 -5.97 13.74
C VAL A 158 1.20 -4.59 13.82
N MET A 159 1.76 -3.63 13.10
CA MET A 159 1.21 -2.28 12.92
C MET A 159 0.74 -2.09 11.49
N GLN A 160 -0.40 -1.44 11.29
CA GLN A 160 -1.03 -1.21 9.97
C GLN A 160 -0.15 -0.51 8.93
N ASP A 161 0.95 0.10 9.36
CA ASP A 161 1.86 0.87 8.52
C ASP A 161 3.24 0.21 8.33
N ALA A 162 3.44 -1.02 8.83
CA ALA A 162 4.72 -1.74 8.67
C ALA A 162 4.73 -2.56 7.38
N TYR A 163 5.83 -2.49 6.65
CA TYR A 163 6.07 -3.25 5.43
C TYR A 163 6.52 -4.67 5.78
N ALA A 164 5.55 -5.56 5.97
CA ALA A 164 5.85 -6.95 6.31
C ALA A 164 6.22 -7.77 5.08
N LEU A 165 7.12 -8.73 5.26
CA LEU A 165 7.50 -9.66 4.18
C LEU A 165 6.30 -10.45 3.66
N SER A 166 5.33 -10.79 4.51
CA SER A 166 4.10 -11.49 4.13
C SER A 166 3.24 -10.75 3.10
N GLU A 167 3.43 -9.44 2.92
CA GLU A 167 2.75 -8.68 1.86
C GLU A 167 3.24 -9.07 0.46
N TYR A 168 4.53 -9.39 0.33
CA TYR A 168 5.21 -9.68 -0.95
C TYR A 168 5.54 -11.14 -1.15
N TYR A 169 5.71 -11.89 -0.05
CA TYR A 169 6.16 -13.27 -0.02
C TYR A 169 5.19 -14.16 0.75
N GLU A 170 5.19 -15.44 0.43
CA GLU A 170 4.59 -16.49 1.23
C GLU A 170 5.62 -16.89 2.30
N ILE A 171 5.29 -16.71 3.58
CA ILE A 171 6.21 -16.98 4.68
C ILE A 171 6.00 -18.41 5.17
N GLU A 172 7.08 -19.16 5.21
CA GLU A 172 7.12 -20.50 5.77
C GLU A 172 8.20 -20.55 6.87
N HIS A 173 8.03 -21.47 7.83
CA HIS A 173 9.03 -21.77 8.85
C HIS A 173 9.52 -23.19 8.62
N PHE A 174 10.84 -23.36 8.56
CA PHE A 174 11.48 -24.64 8.30
C PHE A 174 12.38 -25.02 9.48
N ASN A 175 11.93 -26.02 10.27
CA ASN A 175 12.72 -26.55 11.37
C ASN A 175 13.65 -27.65 10.85
N ILE A 176 14.95 -27.41 10.87
CA ILE A 176 15.96 -28.33 10.37
C ILE A 176 16.15 -29.56 11.27
N ASN A 177 15.64 -29.53 12.50
CA ASN A 177 15.68 -30.68 13.43
C ASN A 177 14.45 -31.58 13.34
N GLU A 178 13.41 -31.15 12.58
CA GLU A 178 12.22 -31.98 12.35
C GLU A 178 12.35 -32.69 11.01
N PHE A 179 12.71 -33.95 11.05
CA PHE A 179 12.81 -34.79 9.86
C PHE A 179 11.60 -35.72 9.75
N GLU A 180 10.98 -35.78 8.58
CA GLU A 180 10.11 -36.91 8.25
C GLU A 180 10.97 -38.15 8.12
N VAL A 181 10.69 -39.14 8.93
CA VAL A 181 11.41 -40.45 8.91
C VAL A 181 10.81 -41.31 7.83
N ASP A 182 11.62 -41.88 6.95
CA ASP A 182 11.17 -42.92 6.02
C ASP A 182 10.78 -44.15 6.79
N SER A 183 9.51 -44.56 6.65
CA SER A 183 8.94 -45.73 7.36
C SER A 183 9.63 -47.03 7.02
N ASN A 184 10.44 -47.13 5.96
CA ASN A 184 11.08 -48.34 5.51
C ASN A 184 12.48 -48.53 6.10
N ASN A 185 13.23 -47.47 6.35
CA ASN A 185 14.62 -47.53 6.82
C ASN A 185 14.91 -46.76 8.09
N ASN A 186 13.91 -46.05 8.62
CA ASN A 186 14.03 -45.19 9.80
C ASN A 186 15.10 -44.07 9.66
N GLU A 187 15.41 -43.68 8.42
CA GLU A 187 16.34 -42.61 8.12
C GLU A 187 15.61 -41.28 7.81
N PRO A 188 16.24 -40.09 8.08
CA PRO A 188 15.65 -38.81 7.77
C PRO A 188 15.44 -38.63 6.25
N ASN A 189 14.24 -38.37 5.81
CA ASN A 189 13.92 -38.12 4.40
C ASN A 189 14.00 -36.64 4.05
N LEU A 190 15.21 -36.11 3.91
CA LEU A 190 15.50 -34.75 3.56
C LEU A 190 14.89 -34.32 2.21
N ALA A 191 14.79 -35.24 1.25
CA ALA A 191 14.26 -34.89 -0.08
C ALA A 191 12.75 -34.57 -0.05
N LYS A 192 12.01 -35.18 0.87
CA LYS A 192 10.56 -34.97 1.01
C LYS A 192 10.23 -33.66 1.74
N GLN A 193 11.10 -33.22 2.63
CA GLN A 193 10.98 -31.91 3.31
C GLN A 193 11.28 -30.73 2.39
N LEU A 194 12.24 -30.87 1.48
CA LEU A 194 12.62 -29.84 0.52
C LEU A 194 11.62 -29.66 -0.63
N GLN A 195 10.63 -30.55 -0.74
CA GLN A 195 9.57 -30.49 -1.78
C GLN A 195 8.26 -29.87 -1.31
N LYS A 196 8.11 -29.55 -0.03
CA LYS A 196 6.98 -28.78 0.51
C LYS A 196 7.24 -27.30 0.34
#